data_251f4289bbd1068595cd32d09cdea858
#
_entry.id   251f4289bbd1068595cd32d09cdea858
#
_cell.length_a   1.000
_cell.length_b   1.000
_cell.length_c   1.000
_cell.angle_alpha   90.00
_cell.angle_beta   90.00
_cell.angle_gamma   90.00
#
_symmetry.space_group_name_H-M   'P 1'
#
loop_
_entity.id
_entity.type
_entity.pdbx_description
1 polymer ?
#
loop_
_entity_poly.entity_id
_entity_poly.type
_entity_poly.pdbx_seq_one_letter_code
_entity_poly.pdbx_strand_id
1 'polypeptide(L)'
;MNIREYLENHKLLTDGAMGTYFDSIEKQNYICSEEANITNPALVREIHRSYVKNGAQLLRSNTFLANEGTFLSLTQAKAEAFENITLKQLIIAGYQLAKETAQEVYQEEYPIFAAADIGPILEERDSEEADILQQYYEICDSFLEAGA
;
A
#
# COMPACT_ATOMS: atom_id res chain seq x y z
N MET A 1 1.20 21.01 5.63
CA MET A 1 1.64 20.68 7.01
C MET A 1 2.41 19.38 6.96
N ASN A 2 3.57 19.33 7.63
CA ASN A 2 4.40 18.11 7.72
C ASN A 2 3.85 17.23 8.87
N ILE A 3 3.84 15.91 8.70
CA ILE A 3 3.35 14.98 9.74
C ILE A 3 4.13 15.11 11.06
N ARG A 4 5.43 15.38 11.01
CA ARG A 4 6.26 15.56 12.21
C ARG A 4 5.83 16.80 13.01
N GLU A 5 5.58 17.92 12.33
CA GLU A 5 5.09 19.16 12.94
C GLU A 5 3.70 18.95 13.56
N TYR A 6 2.84 18.17 12.88
CA TYR A 6 1.51 17.84 13.41
C TYR A 6 1.60 17.03 14.70
N LEU A 7 2.47 16.03 14.74
CA LEU A 7 2.65 15.13 15.89
C LEU A 7 3.26 15.79 17.12
N GLU A 8 3.89 16.97 17.01
CA GLU A 8 4.38 17.72 18.17
C GLU A 8 3.26 18.12 19.14
N ASN A 9 2.07 18.38 18.61
CA ASN A 9 0.95 18.91 19.40
C ASN A 9 -0.34 18.07 19.28
N HIS A 10 -0.37 17.04 18.42
CA HIS A 10 -1.57 16.26 18.15
C HIS A 10 -1.29 14.77 18.20
N LYS A 11 -2.35 14.00 18.47
CA LYS A 11 -2.37 12.55 18.26
C LYS A 11 -2.96 12.27 16.89
N LEU A 12 -2.56 11.16 16.31
CA LEU A 12 -2.97 10.74 14.98
C LEU A 12 -3.57 9.34 15.06
N LEU A 13 -4.74 9.17 14.47
CA LEU A 13 -5.37 7.86 14.33
C LEU A 13 -4.99 7.27 12.98
N THR A 14 -4.38 6.08 12.98
CA THR A 14 -4.11 5.36 11.74
C THR A 14 -5.35 4.60 11.27
N ASP A 15 -5.38 4.24 10.01
CA ASP A 15 -6.33 3.26 9.48
C ASP A 15 -6.12 1.87 10.10
N GLY A 16 -7.04 0.95 9.80
CA GLY A 16 -6.98 -0.46 10.20
C GLY A 16 -6.37 -1.36 9.11
N ALA A 17 -6.61 -2.67 9.26
CA ALA A 17 -6.09 -3.67 8.35
C ALA A 17 -6.75 -3.59 6.97
N MET A 18 -5.95 -3.38 5.92
CA MET A 18 -6.42 -3.34 4.53
C MET A 18 -6.90 -4.72 4.06
N GLY A 19 -6.07 -5.75 4.17
CA GLY A 19 -6.36 -7.08 3.63
C GLY A 19 -7.63 -7.70 4.18
N THR A 20 -7.80 -7.74 5.50
CA THR A 20 -9.01 -8.32 6.12
C THR A 20 -10.28 -7.53 5.81
N TYR A 21 -10.19 -6.21 5.68
CA TYR A 21 -11.34 -5.40 5.26
C TYR A 21 -11.66 -5.63 3.79
N PHE A 22 -10.65 -5.70 2.94
CA PHE A 22 -10.77 -6.06 1.53
C PHE A 22 -11.50 -7.39 1.35
N ASP A 23 -11.05 -8.45 2.04
CA ASP A 23 -11.65 -9.78 2.00
C ASP A 23 -13.11 -9.80 2.50
N SER A 24 -13.48 -8.89 3.39
CA SER A 24 -14.86 -8.79 3.89
C SER A 24 -15.83 -8.22 2.87
N ILE A 25 -15.37 -7.38 1.94
CA ILE A 25 -16.20 -6.70 0.94
C ILE A 25 -16.13 -7.44 -0.40
N GLU A 26 -14.92 -7.83 -0.79
CA GLU A 26 -14.67 -8.46 -2.08
C GLU A 26 -14.48 -9.97 -1.90
N LYS A 27 -15.41 -10.73 -2.48
CA LYS A 27 -15.43 -12.20 -2.37
C LYS A 27 -14.90 -12.89 -3.63
N GLN A 28 -14.37 -12.11 -4.58
CA GLN A 28 -13.79 -12.65 -5.79
C GLN A 28 -12.39 -13.23 -5.51
N ASN A 29 -11.88 -13.92 -6.48
CA ASN A 29 -10.66 -14.71 -6.38
C ASN A 29 -9.40 -13.83 -6.52
N TYR A 30 -9.10 -13.02 -5.50
CA TYR A 30 -7.84 -12.29 -5.38
C TYR A 30 -6.80 -13.14 -4.65
N ILE A 31 -5.55 -13.02 -5.05
CA ILE A 31 -4.41 -13.66 -4.37
C ILE A 31 -4.05 -12.87 -3.11
N CYS A 32 -4.07 -11.55 -3.22
CA CYS A 32 -3.87 -10.61 -2.13
C CYS A 32 -4.57 -9.28 -2.47
N SER A 33 -4.74 -8.41 -1.48
CA SER A 33 -5.36 -7.09 -1.70
C SER A 33 -4.56 -6.19 -2.64
N GLU A 34 -3.24 -6.36 -2.69
CA GLU A 34 -2.32 -5.58 -3.53
C GLU A 34 -2.59 -5.75 -5.02
N GLU A 35 -3.12 -6.91 -5.43
CA GLU A 35 -3.56 -7.13 -6.80
C GLU A 35 -4.55 -6.04 -7.27
N ALA A 36 -5.43 -5.60 -6.37
CA ALA A 36 -6.43 -4.60 -6.66
C ALA A 36 -5.84 -3.20 -6.92
N ASN A 37 -4.60 -2.92 -6.55
CA ASN A 37 -3.94 -1.68 -6.92
C ASN A 37 -3.91 -1.47 -8.44
N ILE A 38 -3.87 -2.56 -9.20
CA ILE A 38 -3.84 -2.57 -10.66
C ILE A 38 -5.21 -2.94 -11.23
N THR A 39 -5.85 -4.00 -10.71
CA THR A 39 -7.05 -4.59 -11.33
C THR A 39 -8.34 -3.94 -10.87
N ASN A 40 -8.38 -3.34 -9.68
CA ASN A 40 -9.56 -2.68 -9.12
C ASN A 40 -9.19 -1.49 -8.19
N PRO A 41 -8.51 -0.46 -8.70
CA PRO A 41 -8.07 0.68 -7.89
C PRO A 41 -9.23 1.46 -7.25
N ALA A 42 -10.43 1.38 -7.82
CA ALA A 42 -11.62 2.04 -7.26
C ALA A 42 -12.00 1.44 -5.89
N LEU A 43 -11.91 0.12 -5.73
CA LEU A 43 -12.19 -0.55 -4.47
C LEU A 43 -11.17 -0.18 -3.39
N VAL A 44 -9.88 -0.11 -3.75
CA VAL A 44 -8.82 0.32 -2.80
C VAL A 44 -9.08 1.74 -2.31
N ARG A 45 -9.44 2.68 -3.21
CA ARG A 45 -9.83 4.05 -2.82
C ARG A 45 -11.06 4.07 -1.92
N GLU A 46 -12.05 3.25 -2.20
CA GLU A 46 -13.26 3.16 -1.37
C GLU A 46 -12.94 2.71 0.06
N ILE A 47 -12.06 1.73 0.22
CA ILE A 47 -11.58 1.28 1.53
C ILE A 47 -10.86 2.43 2.26
N HIS A 48 -9.93 3.12 1.61
CA HIS A 48 -9.25 4.28 2.20
C HIS A 48 -10.25 5.38 2.62
N ARG A 49 -11.21 5.73 1.76
CA ARG A 49 -12.26 6.71 2.09
C ARG A 49 -13.12 6.26 3.26
N SER A 50 -13.41 4.95 3.37
CA SER A 50 -14.15 4.39 4.50
C SER A 50 -13.39 4.60 5.81
N TYR A 51 -12.08 4.37 5.83
CA TYR A 51 -11.26 4.63 7.01
C TYR A 51 -11.24 6.11 7.38
N VAL A 52 -11.05 7.02 6.43
CA VAL A 52 -11.11 8.47 6.69
C VAL A 52 -12.46 8.88 7.25
N LYS A 53 -13.56 8.39 6.66
CA LYS A 53 -14.92 8.66 7.15
C LYS A 53 -15.14 8.23 8.61
N ASN A 54 -14.39 7.23 9.06
CA ASN A 54 -14.42 6.74 10.44
C ASN A 54 -13.31 7.32 11.33
N GLY A 55 -12.63 8.38 10.88
CA GLY A 55 -11.71 9.17 11.70
C GLY A 55 -10.23 8.87 11.51
N ALA A 56 -9.84 8.03 10.56
CA ALA A 56 -8.42 7.83 10.27
C ALA A 56 -7.79 9.10 9.68
N GLN A 57 -6.60 9.44 10.15
CA GLN A 57 -5.80 10.57 9.68
C GLN A 57 -4.50 10.13 9.01
N LEU A 58 -4.14 8.86 9.12
CA LEU A 58 -3.01 8.26 8.42
C LEU A 58 -3.53 7.04 7.64
N LEU A 59 -3.41 7.12 6.33
CA LEU A 59 -3.69 6.01 5.42
C LEU A 59 -2.39 5.29 5.08
N ARG A 60 -2.29 4.02 5.42
CA ARG A 60 -1.18 3.16 4.98
C ARG A 60 -1.49 2.64 3.58
N SER A 61 -0.51 2.68 2.70
CA SER A 61 -0.68 2.16 1.34
C SER A 61 -1.04 0.67 1.32
N ASN A 62 -1.75 0.22 0.30
CA ASN A 62 -2.06 -1.19 0.11
C ASN A 62 -0.86 -1.91 -0.52
N THR A 63 0.22 -2.09 0.26
CA THR A 63 1.52 -2.59 -0.21
C THR A 63 2.24 -3.49 0.79
N PHE A 64 1.55 -3.93 1.84
CA PHE A 64 2.15 -4.74 2.91
C PHE A 64 2.78 -6.05 2.39
N LEU A 65 2.14 -6.70 1.42
CA LEU A 65 2.65 -7.90 0.76
C LEU A 65 3.33 -7.62 -0.59
N ALA A 66 3.60 -6.36 -0.94
CA ALA A 66 4.22 -6.01 -2.21
C ALA A 66 5.74 -6.30 -2.18
N ASN A 67 6.11 -7.55 -2.37
CA ASN A 67 7.46 -8.08 -2.47
C ASN A 67 7.58 -9.03 -3.69
N GLU A 68 8.81 -9.44 -4.00
CA GLU A 68 9.08 -10.30 -5.18
C GLU A 68 8.30 -11.62 -5.17
N GLY A 69 8.22 -12.31 -4.04
CA GLY A 69 7.53 -13.59 -3.92
C GLY A 69 6.03 -13.46 -4.21
N THR A 70 5.38 -12.44 -3.64
CA THR A 70 3.97 -12.14 -3.91
C THR A 70 3.77 -11.73 -5.37
N PHE A 71 4.64 -10.86 -5.90
CA PHE A 71 4.54 -10.40 -7.28
C PHE A 71 4.73 -11.55 -8.29
N LEU A 72 5.66 -12.47 -8.03
CA LEU A 72 5.82 -13.67 -8.84
C LEU A 72 4.55 -14.53 -8.85
N SER A 73 3.90 -14.69 -7.69
CA SER A 73 2.64 -15.43 -7.59
C SER A 73 1.52 -14.77 -8.40
N LEU A 74 1.44 -13.42 -8.39
CA LEU A 74 0.48 -12.67 -9.21
C LEU A 74 0.72 -12.86 -10.71
N THR A 75 1.96 -12.73 -11.16
CA THR A 75 2.32 -12.88 -12.58
C THR A 75 2.10 -14.30 -13.10
N GLN A 76 2.32 -15.31 -12.27
CA GLN A 76 2.06 -16.71 -12.64
C GLN A 76 0.58 -17.04 -12.73
N ALA A 77 -0.24 -16.53 -11.81
CA ALA A 77 -1.66 -16.87 -11.75
C ALA A 77 -2.54 -15.97 -12.63
N LYS A 78 -2.12 -14.74 -12.90
CA LYS A 78 -2.89 -13.71 -13.61
C LYS A 78 -2.05 -13.00 -14.66
N ALA A 79 -1.36 -13.77 -15.50
CA ALA A 79 -0.41 -13.28 -16.48
C ALA A 79 -0.95 -12.12 -17.35
N GLU A 80 -2.20 -12.20 -17.85
CA GLU A 80 -2.79 -11.15 -18.68
C GLU A 80 -2.89 -9.79 -18.00
N ALA A 81 -3.22 -9.79 -16.70
CA ALA A 81 -3.36 -8.54 -15.92
C ALA A 81 -2.01 -7.92 -15.56
N PHE A 82 -0.95 -8.73 -15.50
CA PHE A 82 0.38 -8.32 -15.02
C PHE A 82 1.48 -8.40 -16.09
N GLU A 83 1.15 -8.69 -17.36
CA GLU A 83 2.13 -8.88 -18.44
C GLU A 83 3.14 -7.73 -18.60
N ASN A 84 2.67 -6.49 -18.41
CA ASN A 84 3.49 -5.28 -18.55
C ASN A 84 3.64 -4.51 -17.24
N ILE A 85 3.35 -5.15 -16.12
CA ILE A 85 3.46 -4.54 -14.79
C ILE A 85 4.72 -5.05 -14.10
N THR A 86 5.41 -4.15 -13.43
CA THR A 86 6.55 -4.47 -12.55
C THR A 86 6.13 -4.37 -11.08
N LEU A 87 6.88 -5.03 -10.19
CA LEU A 87 6.70 -4.87 -8.74
C LEU A 87 6.73 -3.39 -8.32
N LYS A 88 7.67 -2.62 -8.86
CA LYS A 88 7.77 -1.18 -8.65
C LYS A 88 6.47 -0.45 -8.99
N GLN A 89 5.87 -0.74 -10.14
CA GLN A 89 4.61 -0.13 -10.55
C GLN A 89 3.44 -0.53 -9.64
N LEU A 90 3.41 -1.77 -9.14
CA LEU A 90 2.43 -2.22 -8.16
C LEU A 90 2.54 -1.43 -6.84
N ILE A 91 3.76 -1.22 -6.35
CA ILE A 91 4.06 -0.44 -5.14
C ILE A 91 3.65 1.03 -5.33
N ILE A 92 4.10 1.64 -6.44
CA ILE A 92 3.78 3.04 -6.76
C ILE A 92 2.27 3.23 -6.85
N ALA A 93 1.55 2.32 -7.53
CA ALA A 93 0.09 2.38 -7.64
C ALA A 93 -0.58 2.35 -6.26
N GLY A 94 -0.20 1.40 -5.39
CA GLY A 94 -0.76 1.29 -4.04
C GLY A 94 -0.54 2.55 -3.20
N TYR A 95 0.67 3.14 -3.25
CA TYR A 95 0.96 4.37 -2.54
C TYR A 95 0.19 5.58 -3.10
N GLN A 96 0.12 5.72 -4.43
CA GLN A 96 -0.63 6.81 -5.06
C GLN A 96 -2.11 6.77 -4.72
N LEU A 97 -2.73 5.59 -4.62
CA LEU A 97 -4.13 5.45 -4.21
C LEU A 97 -4.38 6.01 -2.80
N ALA A 98 -3.51 5.72 -1.84
CA ALA A 98 -3.59 6.28 -0.49
C ALA A 98 -3.34 7.80 -0.49
N LYS A 99 -2.29 8.25 -1.19
CA LYS A 99 -1.90 9.67 -1.28
C LYS A 99 -2.96 10.54 -1.93
N GLU A 100 -3.51 10.12 -3.06
CA GLU A 100 -4.57 10.83 -3.76
C GLU A 100 -5.85 10.87 -2.92
N THR A 101 -6.22 9.76 -2.26
CA THR A 101 -7.36 9.74 -1.34
C THR A 101 -7.16 10.69 -0.17
N ALA A 102 -5.96 10.74 0.42
CA ALA A 102 -5.63 11.69 1.48
C ALA A 102 -5.77 13.14 1.01
N GLN A 103 -5.33 13.44 -0.22
CA GLN A 103 -5.42 14.78 -0.81
C GLN A 103 -6.86 15.20 -1.14
N GLU A 104 -7.69 14.27 -1.64
CA GLU A 104 -9.11 14.53 -1.96
C GLU A 104 -9.93 14.97 -0.74
N VAL A 105 -9.59 14.45 0.43
CA VAL A 105 -10.36 14.68 1.67
C VAL A 105 -9.62 15.59 2.65
N TYR A 106 -8.48 16.15 2.25
CA TYR A 106 -7.67 17.02 3.08
C TYR A 106 -8.44 18.24 3.57
N GLN A 107 -8.33 18.52 4.87
CA GLN A 107 -8.80 19.74 5.51
C GLN A 107 -7.67 20.30 6.38
N GLU A 108 -7.49 21.62 6.39
CA GLU A 108 -6.38 22.24 7.15
C GLU A 108 -6.45 21.95 8.64
N GLU A 109 -7.66 21.94 9.19
CA GLU A 109 -7.91 21.65 10.62
C GLU A 109 -7.88 20.15 10.95
N TYR A 110 -8.01 19.29 9.94
CA TYR A 110 -8.00 17.84 10.07
C TYR A 110 -7.22 17.20 8.91
N PRO A 111 -5.90 17.31 8.95
CA PRO A 111 -5.06 16.80 7.86
C PRO A 111 -5.08 15.28 7.79
N ILE A 112 -5.09 14.76 6.57
CA ILE A 112 -4.94 13.33 6.28
C ILE A 112 -3.58 13.12 5.63
N PHE A 113 -2.86 12.12 6.11
CA PHE A 113 -1.54 11.75 5.63
C PHE A 113 -1.58 10.38 4.95
N ALA A 114 -0.64 10.14 4.05
CA ALA A 114 -0.38 8.82 3.49
C ALA A 114 1.00 8.33 3.94
N ALA A 115 1.10 7.05 4.24
CA ALA A 115 2.34 6.39 4.62
C ALA A 115 2.60 5.15 3.76
N ALA A 116 3.87 4.90 3.47
CA ALA A 116 4.33 3.64 2.92
C ALA A 116 4.09 2.51 3.94
N ASP A 117 3.47 1.41 3.51
CA ASP A 117 3.31 0.19 4.31
C ASP A 117 4.22 -0.90 3.76
N ILE A 118 5.24 -1.28 4.54
CA ILE A 118 6.25 -2.25 4.16
C ILE A 118 6.14 -3.44 5.11
N GLY A 119 5.73 -4.58 4.57
CA GLY A 119 5.62 -5.82 5.34
C GLY A 119 6.91 -6.63 5.35
N PRO A 120 6.91 -7.75 6.06
CA PRO A 120 8.06 -8.64 6.13
C PRO A 120 8.24 -9.38 4.79
N ILE A 121 9.49 -9.47 4.35
CA ILE A 121 9.90 -10.40 3.30
C ILE A 121 10.20 -11.72 3.98
N LEU A 122 9.47 -12.78 3.61
CA LEU A 122 9.70 -14.09 4.19
C LEU A 122 10.98 -14.67 3.61
N GLU A 123 11.88 -15.10 4.51
CA GLU A 123 13.08 -15.83 4.12
C GLU A 123 12.70 -17.18 3.50
N GLU A 124 13.12 -17.40 2.27
CA GLU A 124 13.19 -18.75 1.73
C GLU A 124 14.44 -19.45 2.32
N ARG A 125 14.43 -20.78 2.40
CA ARG A 125 15.49 -21.57 3.08
C ARG A 125 16.90 -21.27 2.59
N ASP A 126 17.04 -20.76 1.37
CA ASP A 126 18.31 -20.52 0.68
C ASP A 126 18.53 -19.01 0.36
N SER A 127 17.69 -18.10 0.92
CA SER A 127 17.88 -16.66 0.72
C SER A 127 19.08 -16.16 1.52
N GLU A 128 19.95 -15.38 0.90
CA GLU A 128 21.00 -14.67 1.61
C GLU A 128 20.43 -13.37 2.22
N GLU A 129 20.92 -12.97 3.40
CA GLU A 129 20.52 -11.71 4.07
C GLU A 129 20.71 -10.49 3.13
N ALA A 130 21.75 -10.53 2.29
CA ALA A 130 22.03 -9.48 1.32
C ALA A 130 20.91 -9.34 0.27
N ASP A 131 20.30 -10.44 -0.16
CA ASP A 131 19.22 -10.41 -1.15
C ASP A 131 17.95 -9.80 -0.55
N ILE A 132 17.63 -10.14 0.69
CA ILE A 132 16.49 -9.57 1.42
C ILE A 132 16.69 -8.07 1.64
N LEU A 133 17.89 -7.66 2.03
CA LEU A 133 18.21 -6.24 2.20
C LEU A 133 18.10 -5.47 0.89
N GLN A 134 18.55 -6.05 -0.22
CA GLN A 134 18.43 -5.45 -1.55
C GLN A 134 16.94 -5.25 -1.93
N GLN A 135 16.07 -6.24 -1.71
CA GLN A 135 14.64 -6.09 -1.94
C GLN A 135 14.03 -4.94 -1.12
N TYR A 136 14.38 -4.79 0.15
CA TYR A 136 13.93 -3.65 0.95
C TYR A 136 14.39 -2.31 0.39
N TYR A 137 15.62 -2.20 -0.11
CA TYR A 137 16.09 -0.98 -0.76
C TYR A 137 15.25 -0.67 -2.01
N GLU A 138 14.97 -1.63 -2.87
CA GLU A 138 14.16 -1.44 -4.07
C GLU A 138 12.71 -1.05 -3.77
N ILE A 139 12.14 -1.63 -2.71
CA ILE A 139 10.81 -1.25 -2.20
C ILE A 139 10.85 0.21 -1.71
N CYS A 140 11.82 0.58 -0.90
CA CYS A 140 11.98 1.96 -0.40
C CYS A 140 12.18 2.97 -1.54
N ASP A 141 13.03 2.65 -2.52
CA ASP A 141 13.26 3.50 -3.69
C ASP A 141 11.97 3.70 -4.51
N SER A 142 11.13 2.66 -4.60
CA SER A 142 9.84 2.76 -5.26
C SER A 142 8.90 3.76 -4.57
N PHE A 143 8.87 3.78 -3.24
CA PHE A 143 8.12 4.76 -2.48
C PHE A 143 8.69 6.17 -2.60
N LEU A 144 10.00 6.34 -2.55
CA LEU A 144 10.66 7.65 -2.73
C LEU A 144 10.35 8.22 -4.11
N GLU A 145 10.35 7.40 -5.16
CA GLU A 145 9.97 7.83 -6.51
C GLU A 145 8.49 8.22 -6.60
N ALA A 146 7.61 7.56 -5.83
CA ALA A 146 6.20 7.94 -5.72
C ALA A 146 5.98 9.22 -4.89
N GLY A 147 7.04 9.74 -4.26
CA GLY A 147 7.02 10.97 -3.44
C GLY A 147 6.47 10.74 -2.03
N ALA A 148 6.86 9.61 -1.41
CA ALA A 148 6.60 9.31 -0.01
C ALA A 148 7.49 10.13 0.93
#